data_2927fc06176d367f8eef042c20a61a42
#
_entry.id   2927fc06176d367f8eef042c20a61a42
#
_cell.length_a   1.000
_cell.length_b   1.000
_cell.length_c   1.000
_cell.angle_alpha   90.00
_cell.angle_beta   90.00
_cell.angle_gamma   90.00
#
_symmetry.space_group_name_H-M   'P 1'
#
loop_
_entity.id
_entity.type
_entity.pdbx_description
1 polymer ?
#
loop_
_entity_poly.entity_id
_entity_poly.type
_entity_poly.pdbx_seq_one_letter_code
_entity_poly.pdbx_strand_id
1 'polypeptide(L)'
;MNLLPRVLSRKLCSCCSPYSTSSFSWISPLQDADSIKDPPPKTHRRHRSRSKFISHDSAVTLIQAERDPQLALELFNRVGDQDGFNHNHATYSTVLHKLARCRKFDAVDAVLRQMTYETCEFHETVFLDLMSHFSKSMMHDRVVEMFYAIQKITRAKPSLKAVSTCLNLLIESQHVGLARSFLVSVKKHLDLRPNTCIFNILVKHHCKVGDLESAREVMKEMKRSELSYPNLVTYSTLMDGLCRHGRLKEATDLFEEMVSEHQIVPDALTYNVLINGFVQSGRVDRARKIIEFMKRNGCTPNLFNYSTLMNGFCKEGKVTEAKEAFQEMKTVGLRPDRVGYTTLINCLCRSGRPDEALLLLQEMKETQCRPDVVTYNVLLRGFCEEGRFGDALGMLKQPACEGVYLNKGSYRIVLNCLLKRGELEKAAVFLGVMLDKGYLPHYATSNELLVKLCEEDRVYDAEMALLRLAEAGFKPGTESWGCLVELVCRERKLLAAFELLDSLAEG
;
A
#
# COMPACT_ATOMS: atom_id res chain seq x y z
N MET A 1 2.52 -30.04 40.51
CA MET A 1 1.84 -29.28 41.54
C MET A 1 1.70 -27.88 41.02
N ASN A 2 0.59 -27.55 40.39
CA ASN A 2 -0.51 -26.69 40.89
C ASN A 2 0.01 -25.37 41.50
N LEU A 3 -0.23 -24.18 40.95
CA LEU A 3 -1.51 -23.46 40.91
C LEU A 3 -1.37 -22.17 40.07
N LEU A 4 -2.25 -21.97 39.11
CA LEU A 4 -2.73 -20.65 38.66
C LEU A 4 -3.65 -20.04 39.76
N PRO A 5 -3.88 -18.72 39.82
CA PRO A 5 -5.08 -18.20 39.18
C PRO A 5 -4.95 -16.83 38.46
N ARG A 6 -5.62 -16.74 37.32
CA ARG A 6 -6.62 -15.76 36.89
C ARG A 6 -6.84 -14.53 37.78
N VAL A 7 -6.68 -13.33 37.21
CA VAL A 7 -7.73 -12.28 37.30
C VAL A 7 -7.68 -11.41 36.01
N LEU A 8 -8.73 -11.51 35.25
CA LEU A 8 -9.17 -10.54 34.24
C LEU A 8 -9.87 -9.38 34.95
N SER A 9 -9.50 -8.15 34.69
CA SER A 9 -10.42 -7.04 34.89
C SER A 9 -10.41 -6.13 33.67
N ARG A 10 -11.56 -6.15 33.01
CA ARG A 10 -11.99 -5.20 31.99
C ARG A 10 -12.01 -3.80 32.60
N LYS A 11 -11.36 -2.84 31.93
CA LYS A 11 -11.77 -1.44 32.00
C LYS A 11 -12.31 -1.03 30.65
N LEU A 12 -13.63 -0.91 30.60
CA LEU A 12 -14.42 -0.26 29.57
C LEU A 12 -14.07 1.23 29.55
N CYS A 13 -13.67 1.71 28.41
CA CYS A 13 -13.56 3.14 28.16
C CYS A 13 -14.95 3.69 27.89
N SER A 14 -15.46 4.49 28.81
CA SER A 14 -16.70 5.24 28.71
C SER A 14 -16.42 6.57 28.02
N CYS A 15 -16.66 6.69 26.73
CA CYS A 15 -16.83 7.94 26.03
C CYS A 15 -17.72 7.72 24.82
N CYS A 16 -19.03 7.61 25.02
CA CYS A 16 -20.04 7.88 24.00
C CYS A 16 -21.25 8.49 24.67
N SER A 17 -21.38 9.79 24.52
CA SER A 17 -22.60 10.56 24.79
C SER A 17 -23.71 10.12 23.83
N PRO A 18 -24.97 10.06 24.26
CA PRO A 18 -26.05 9.60 23.42
C PRO A 18 -26.53 10.74 22.51
N TYR A 19 -26.35 10.58 21.21
CA TYR A 19 -27.12 11.37 20.25
C TYR A 19 -28.50 10.77 20.09
N SER A 20 -29.50 11.62 20.30
CA SER A 20 -30.92 11.41 20.17
C SER A 20 -31.29 10.69 18.88
N THR A 21 -31.96 9.56 19.04
CA THR A 21 -32.73 8.89 18.01
C THR A 21 -33.93 9.76 17.61
N SER A 22 -33.83 10.46 16.49
CA SER A 22 -35.06 10.90 15.78
C SER A 22 -35.56 9.72 14.97
N SER A 23 -36.52 9.03 15.54
CA SER A 23 -37.33 8.01 14.89
C SER A 23 -38.11 8.62 13.74
N PHE A 24 -37.71 8.33 12.50
CA PHE A 24 -38.59 8.46 11.35
C PHE A 24 -39.54 7.24 11.32
N SER A 25 -40.68 7.40 11.94
CA SER A 25 -41.82 6.49 11.85
C SER A 25 -42.47 6.60 10.47
N TRP A 26 -42.23 5.62 9.62
CA TRP A 26 -42.95 5.47 8.33
C TRP A 26 -43.71 4.16 8.19
N ILE A 27 -44.20 3.58 9.28
CA ILE A 27 -45.14 2.45 9.21
C ILE A 27 -46.02 2.55 10.45
N SER A 28 -47.27 2.95 10.26
CA SER A 28 -48.33 2.74 11.24
C SER A 28 -48.87 1.33 11.09
N PRO A 29 -49.01 0.58 12.18
CA PRO A 29 -49.74 -0.69 12.17
C PRO A 29 -51.25 -0.45 12.14
N LEU A 30 -51.92 -1.33 11.44
CA LEU A 30 -53.35 -1.55 11.50
C LEU A 30 -53.77 -1.86 12.94
N GLN A 31 -54.71 -1.14 13.49
CA GLN A 31 -55.51 -1.59 14.63
C GLN A 31 -57.00 -1.45 14.32
N ASP A 32 -57.70 -2.43 14.84
CA ASP A 32 -59.01 -2.93 14.58
C ASP A 32 -60.17 -2.00 14.84
N ALA A 33 -61.28 -2.44 14.23
CA ALA A 33 -62.61 -1.90 14.23
C ALA A 33 -63.29 -1.88 15.63
N ASP A 34 -64.10 -0.91 15.89
CA ASP A 34 -65.54 -1.05 16.10
C ASP A 34 -66.20 0.27 16.55
N SER A 35 -67.15 0.69 15.86
CA SER A 35 -68.51 1.12 16.22
C SER A 35 -69.07 2.27 15.38
N ILE A 36 -69.95 1.89 14.48
CA ILE A 36 -71.27 2.41 14.13
C ILE A 36 -71.60 3.91 14.29
N LYS A 37 -71.81 4.61 13.14
CA LYS A 37 -73.06 5.39 12.76
C LYS A 37 -72.88 6.08 11.40
N ASP A 38 -73.69 5.72 10.44
CA ASP A 38 -74.03 6.43 9.17
C ASP A 38 -74.94 7.66 9.41
N PRO A 39 -75.22 8.50 8.39
CA PRO A 39 -74.70 8.79 7.04
C PRO A 39 -74.63 10.33 6.75
N PRO A 40 -74.60 10.89 5.57
CA PRO A 40 -74.96 10.53 4.20
C PRO A 40 -73.94 10.98 3.08
N PRO A 41 -74.22 10.79 1.77
CA PRO A 41 -73.25 10.61 0.74
C PRO A 41 -72.80 11.88 0.00
N LYS A 42 -71.53 12.06 -0.29
CA LYS A 42 -71.10 13.01 -1.33
C LYS A 42 -69.92 12.45 -2.17
N THR A 43 -70.32 12.26 -3.42
CA THR A 43 -69.51 12.40 -4.64
C THR A 43 -68.11 11.81 -4.67
N HIS A 44 -67.99 10.75 -5.45
CA HIS A 44 -66.76 10.10 -5.93
C HIS A 44 -65.72 11.06 -6.47
N ARG A 45 -64.55 11.15 -5.80
CA ARG A 45 -63.26 11.28 -6.43
C ARG A 45 -62.44 10.12 -5.94
N ARG A 46 -62.29 9.10 -6.75
CA ARG A 46 -61.31 8.02 -6.57
C ARG A 46 -59.92 8.62 -6.63
N HIS A 47 -59.34 8.95 -5.48
CA HIS A 47 -57.87 9.00 -5.35
C HIS A 47 -57.38 7.56 -5.38
N ARG A 48 -56.97 7.09 -6.56
CA ARG A 48 -56.05 5.98 -6.67
C ARG A 48 -54.79 6.38 -5.89
N SER A 49 -54.57 5.83 -4.70
CA SER A 49 -53.24 5.82 -4.07
C SER A 49 -52.32 5.12 -5.06
N ARG A 50 -51.47 5.91 -5.73
CA ARG A 50 -50.34 5.36 -6.44
C ARG A 50 -49.45 4.74 -5.35
N SER A 51 -49.47 3.41 -5.20
CA SER A 51 -48.39 2.68 -4.56
C SER A 51 -47.10 3.14 -5.27
N LYS A 52 -46.23 3.83 -4.58
CA LYS A 52 -44.92 4.25 -5.12
C LYS A 52 -44.13 2.97 -5.34
N PHE A 53 -44.19 2.43 -6.54
CA PHE A 53 -43.25 1.36 -6.94
C PHE A 53 -41.84 1.89 -6.79
N ILE A 54 -41.05 1.21 -6.01
CA ILE A 54 -39.62 1.54 -5.87
C ILE A 54 -39.00 1.22 -7.23
N SER A 55 -38.32 2.19 -7.85
CA SER A 55 -37.55 1.94 -9.07
C SER A 55 -36.27 1.18 -8.73
N HIS A 56 -35.69 0.45 -9.70
CA HIS A 56 -34.41 -0.24 -9.51
C HIS A 56 -33.29 0.70 -9.07
N ASP A 57 -33.23 1.93 -9.62
CA ASP A 57 -32.22 2.93 -9.24
C ASP A 57 -32.40 3.41 -7.79
N SER A 58 -33.66 3.56 -7.36
CA SER A 58 -33.97 3.90 -5.97
C SER A 58 -33.59 2.76 -5.03
N ALA A 59 -33.83 1.51 -5.41
CA ALA A 59 -33.42 0.33 -4.64
C ALA A 59 -31.89 0.25 -4.51
N VAL A 60 -31.15 0.45 -5.59
CA VAL A 60 -29.68 0.51 -5.60
C VAL A 60 -29.18 1.61 -4.66
N THR A 61 -29.77 2.80 -4.74
CA THR A 61 -29.38 3.95 -3.90
C THR A 61 -29.62 3.66 -2.42
N LEU A 62 -30.76 3.07 -2.07
CA LEU A 62 -31.08 2.68 -0.68
C LEU A 62 -30.10 1.63 -0.14
N ILE A 63 -29.82 0.57 -0.93
CA ILE A 63 -28.88 -0.48 -0.54
C ILE A 63 -27.47 0.11 -0.38
N GLN A 64 -27.04 1.05 -1.24
CA GLN A 64 -25.74 1.70 -1.14
C GLN A 64 -25.63 2.61 0.09
N ALA A 65 -26.66 3.36 0.42
CA ALA A 65 -26.68 4.31 1.52
C ALA A 65 -26.61 3.63 2.90
N GLU A 66 -27.18 2.42 3.03
CA GLU A 66 -27.14 1.67 4.28
C GLU A 66 -25.70 1.33 4.68
N ARG A 67 -25.32 1.54 5.93
CA ARG A 67 -23.96 1.25 6.41
C ARG A 67 -23.77 -0.19 6.87
N ASP A 68 -24.78 -0.74 7.51
CA ASP A 68 -24.75 -2.12 8.01
C ASP A 68 -25.03 -3.11 6.86
N PRO A 69 -24.12 -4.06 6.58
CA PRO A 69 -24.32 -5.07 5.53
C PRO A 69 -25.52 -5.99 5.79
N GLN A 70 -25.89 -6.24 7.05
CA GLN A 70 -27.03 -7.07 7.40
C GLN A 70 -28.34 -6.35 7.10
N LEU A 71 -28.44 -5.09 7.49
CA LEU A 71 -29.62 -4.25 7.16
C LEU A 71 -29.74 -4.02 5.65
N ALA A 72 -28.61 -3.91 4.94
CA ALA A 72 -28.61 -3.81 3.49
C ALA A 72 -29.18 -5.07 2.81
N LEU A 73 -28.88 -6.26 3.35
CA LEU A 73 -29.46 -7.52 2.88
C LEU A 73 -30.96 -7.61 3.20
N GLU A 74 -31.36 -7.19 4.39
CA GLU A 74 -32.80 -7.13 4.76
C GLU A 74 -33.57 -6.17 3.88
N LEU A 75 -33.00 -5.00 3.56
CA LEU A 75 -33.58 -4.05 2.61
C LEU A 75 -33.72 -4.66 1.22
N PHE A 76 -32.67 -5.36 0.76
CA PHE A 76 -32.70 -6.07 -0.51
C PHE A 76 -33.85 -7.08 -0.53
N ASN A 77 -33.99 -7.94 0.48
CA ASN A 77 -35.08 -8.92 0.56
C ASN A 77 -36.46 -8.26 0.62
N ARG A 78 -36.67 -7.24 1.48
CA ARG A 78 -37.94 -6.50 1.59
C ARG A 78 -38.37 -5.82 0.29
N VAL A 79 -37.41 -5.33 -0.49
CA VAL A 79 -37.70 -4.73 -1.80
C VAL A 79 -38.12 -5.81 -2.80
N GLY A 80 -37.52 -7.01 -2.73
CA GLY A 80 -37.90 -8.16 -3.53
C GLY A 80 -39.28 -8.73 -3.23
N ASP A 81 -39.72 -8.61 -1.95
CA ASP A 81 -41.06 -9.06 -1.52
C ASP A 81 -42.19 -8.13 -1.96
N GLN A 82 -41.89 -6.99 -2.59
CA GLN A 82 -42.93 -6.08 -3.08
C GLN A 82 -43.58 -6.60 -4.38
N ASP A 83 -44.89 -6.61 -4.41
CA ASP A 83 -45.63 -7.02 -5.59
C ASP A 83 -45.22 -6.25 -6.85
N GLY A 84 -44.73 -7.00 -7.85
CA GLY A 84 -44.33 -6.43 -9.13
C GLY A 84 -42.90 -5.89 -9.20
N PHE A 85 -42.08 -6.10 -8.16
CA PHE A 85 -40.64 -5.78 -8.19
C PHE A 85 -39.82 -7.06 -8.35
N ASN A 86 -39.07 -7.13 -9.43
CA ASN A 86 -38.07 -8.18 -9.62
C ASN A 86 -36.68 -7.57 -9.58
N HIS A 87 -35.78 -8.14 -8.78
CA HIS A 87 -34.40 -7.70 -8.76
C HIS A 87 -33.73 -7.84 -10.13
N ASN A 88 -32.89 -6.87 -10.46
CA ASN A 88 -32.09 -6.89 -11.67
C ASN A 88 -30.60 -7.04 -11.35
N HIS A 89 -29.77 -7.14 -12.39
CA HIS A 89 -28.32 -7.22 -12.27
C HIS A 89 -27.73 -6.16 -11.34
N ALA A 90 -28.18 -4.90 -11.40
CA ALA A 90 -27.64 -3.79 -10.63
C ALA A 90 -27.91 -3.94 -9.12
N THR A 91 -29.10 -4.37 -8.73
CA THR A 91 -29.46 -4.60 -7.33
C THR A 91 -28.68 -5.76 -6.73
N TYR A 92 -28.57 -6.89 -7.45
CA TYR A 92 -27.73 -8.03 -7.04
C TYR A 92 -26.26 -7.66 -6.93
N SER A 93 -25.71 -6.97 -7.93
CA SER A 93 -24.31 -6.53 -7.92
C SER A 93 -24.01 -5.65 -6.71
N THR A 94 -24.92 -4.72 -6.39
CA THR A 94 -24.75 -3.77 -5.28
C THR A 94 -24.73 -4.47 -3.93
N VAL A 95 -25.67 -5.39 -3.67
CA VAL A 95 -25.72 -6.11 -2.40
C VAL A 95 -24.54 -7.07 -2.25
N LEU A 96 -24.19 -7.79 -3.31
CA LEU A 96 -23.05 -8.72 -3.30
C LEU A 96 -21.72 -8.01 -3.05
N HIS A 97 -21.46 -6.90 -3.75
CA HIS A 97 -20.26 -6.08 -3.54
C HIS A 97 -20.19 -5.58 -2.08
N LYS A 98 -21.29 -5.14 -1.50
CA LYS A 98 -21.33 -4.67 -0.12
C LYS A 98 -21.08 -5.78 0.88
N LEU A 99 -21.75 -6.92 0.75
CA LEU A 99 -21.56 -8.09 1.60
C LEU A 99 -20.10 -8.62 1.52
N ALA A 100 -19.56 -8.74 0.31
CA ALA A 100 -18.20 -9.21 0.09
C ALA A 100 -17.16 -8.25 0.70
N ARG A 101 -17.33 -6.93 0.55
CA ARG A 101 -16.47 -5.92 1.17
C ARG A 101 -16.46 -6.01 2.70
N CYS A 102 -17.59 -6.35 3.30
CA CYS A 102 -17.74 -6.55 4.74
C CYS A 102 -17.43 -7.99 5.21
N ARG A 103 -16.94 -8.85 4.31
CA ARG A 103 -16.61 -10.25 4.59
C ARG A 103 -17.76 -11.11 5.13
N LYS A 104 -19.00 -10.79 4.76
CA LYS A 104 -20.19 -11.57 5.11
C LYS A 104 -20.43 -12.67 4.07
N PHE A 105 -19.55 -13.65 4.01
CA PHE A 105 -19.52 -14.64 2.92
C PHE A 105 -20.70 -15.63 2.93
N ASP A 106 -21.23 -15.96 4.11
CA ASP A 106 -22.44 -16.81 4.21
C ASP A 106 -23.65 -16.13 3.56
N ALA A 107 -23.77 -14.81 3.74
CA ALA A 107 -24.80 -14.01 3.10
C ALA A 107 -24.59 -13.90 1.58
N VAL A 108 -23.33 -13.79 1.13
CA VAL A 108 -22.99 -13.84 -0.32
C VAL A 108 -23.45 -15.16 -0.91
N ASP A 109 -23.22 -16.29 -0.23
CA ASP A 109 -23.63 -17.61 -0.70
C ASP A 109 -25.17 -17.77 -0.78
N ALA A 110 -25.89 -17.17 0.17
CA ALA A 110 -27.35 -17.15 0.14
C ALA A 110 -27.89 -16.40 -1.09
N VAL A 111 -27.32 -15.21 -1.35
CA VAL A 111 -27.68 -14.38 -2.51
C VAL A 111 -27.30 -15.07 -3.83
N LEU A 112 -26.12 -15.70 -3.92
CA LEU A 112 -25.71 -16.46 -5.12
C LEU A 112 -26.63 -17.65 -5.39
N ARG A 113 -27.10 -18.35 -4.35
CA ARG A 113 -28.12 -19.41 -4.50
C ARG A 113 -29.44 -18.86 -5.06
N GLN A 114 -29.90 -17.71 -4.58
CA GLN A 114 -31.08 -17.05 -5.09
C GLN A 114 -30.93 -16.69 -6.58
N MET A 115 -29.77 -16.14 -7.00
CA MET A 115 -29.49 -15.80 -8.40
C MET A 115 -29.61 -17.01 -9.36
N THR A 116 -29.39 -18.26 -8.89
CA THR A 116 -29.52 -19.44 -9.76
C THR A 116 -30.95 -19.70 -10.24
N TYR A 117 -31.94 -19.19 -9.51
CA TYR A 117 -33.37 -19.38 -9.82
C TYR A 117 -34.00 -18.17 -10.55
N GLU A 118 -33.25 -17.07 -10.63
CA GLU A 118 -33.70 -15.85 -11.28
C GLU A 118 -33.68 -15.94 -12.80
N THR A 119 -34.57 -15.17 -13.43
CA THR A 119 -34.69 -15.10 -14.89
C THR A 119 -33.92 -13.91 -15.49
N CYS A 120 -33.38 -13.03 -14.66
CA CYS A 120 -32.63 -11.86 -15.16
C CYS A 120 -31.24 -12.26 -15.69
N GLU A 121 -30.75 -11.51 -16.67
CA GLU A 121 -29.41 -11.68 -17.21
C GLU A 121 -28.37 -11.10 -16.27
N PHE A 122 -27.39 -11.91 -15.91
CA PHE A 122 -26.27 -11.49 -15.07
C PHE A 122 -25.00 -11.31 -15.90
N HIS A 123 -24.26 -10.22 -15.64
CA HIS A 123 -22.98 -9.98 -16.26
C HIS A 123 -21.84 -10.63 -15.43
N GLU A 124 -20.84 -11.10 -16.13
CA GLU A 124 -19.66 -11.76 -15.55
C GLU A 124 -18.91 -10.88 -14.53
N THR A 125 -18.99 -9.56 -14.66
CA THR A 125 -18.25 -8.58 -13.83
C THR A 125 -18.47 -8.76 -12.33
N VAL A 126 -19.68 -9.14 -11.90
CA VAL A 126 -19.99 -9.39 -10.48
C VAL A 126 -19.13 -10.50 -9.90
N PHE A 127 -18.94 -11.57 -10.67
CA PHE A 127 -18.13 -12.72 -10.23
C PHE A 127 -16.65 -12.37 -10.20
N LEU A 128 -16.16 -11.52 -11.13
CA LEU A 128 -14.78 -11.02 -11.11
C LEU A 128 -14.49 -10.20 -9.85
N ASP A 129 -15.44 -9.35 -9.45
CA ASP A 129 -15.35 -8.57 -8.21
C ASP A 129 -15.36 -9.48 -6.98
N LEU A 130 -16.26 -10.47 -6.94
CA LEU A 130 -16.31 -11.46 -5.86
C LEU A 130 -15.02 -12.27 -5.75
N MET A 131 -14.46 -12.75 -6.88
CA MET A 131 -13.16 -13.43 -6.90
C MET A 131 -12.07 -12.55 -6.28
N SER A 132 -12.04 -11.26 -6.59
CA SER A 132 -11.08 -10.30 -6.01
C SER A 132 -11.25 -10.16 -4.49
N HIS A 133 -12.49 -10.13 -3.98
CA HIS A 133 -12.79 -10.07 -2.54
C HIS A 133 -12.41 -11.36 -1.82
N PHE A 134 -12.70 -12.54 -2.39
CA PHE A 134 -12.30 -13.83 -1.82
C PHE A 134 -10.77 -13.98 -1.77
N SER A 135 -10.06 -13.57 -2.83
CA SER A 135 -8.59 -13.58 -2.86
C SER A 135 -7.99 -12.70 -1.75
N LYS A 136 -8.51 -11.46 -1.57
CA LYS A 136 -8.08 -10.56 -0.48
C LYS A 136 -8.37 -11.12 0.92
N SER A 137 -9.31 -12.05 1.02
CA SER A 137 -9.69 -12.73 2.27
C SER A 137 -8.99 -14.07 2.45
N MET A 138 -8.01 -14.39 1.60
CA MET A 138 -7.22 -15.64 1.61
C MET A 138 -8.06 -16.91 1.37
N MET A 139 -9.22 -16.79 0.72
CA MET A 139 -10.13 -17.91 0.42
C MET A 139 -9.98 -18.36 -1.04
N HIS A 140 -8.85 -18.99 -1.36
CA HIS A 140 -8.45 -19.26 -2.75
C HIS A 140 -9.29 -20.34 -3.45
N ASP A 141 -9.77 -21.34 -2.72
CA ASP A 141 -10.69 -22.35 -3.26
C ASP A 141 -11.99 -21.70 -3.73
N ARG A 142 -12.48 -20.71 -2.97
CA ARG A 142 -13.68 -19.93 -3.31
C ARG A 142 -13.49 -19.08 -4.59
N VAL A 143 -12.27 -18.66 -4.90
CA VAL A 143 -11.99 -17.97 -6.17
C VAL A 143 -12.27 -18.88 -7.36
N VAL A 144 -11.86 -20.17 -7.27
CA VAL A 144 -12.12 -21.17 -8.31
C VAL A 144 -13.60 -21.52 -8.38
N GLU A 145 -14.28 -21.67 -7.23
CA GLU A 145 -15.72 -21.89 -7.17
C GLU A 145 -16.51 -20.78 -7.85
N MET A 146 -16.13 -19.50 -7.61
CA MET A 146 -16.77 -18.36 -8.25
C MET A 146 -16.59 -18.36 -9.77
N PHE A 147 -15.43 -18.81 -10.26
CA PHE A 147 -15.23 -18.96 -11.69
C PHE A 147 -16.23 -19.97 -12.31
N TYR A 148 -16.42 -21.13 -11.68
CA TYR A 148 -17.39 -22.10 -12.17
C TYR A 148 -18.85 -21.67 -11.95
N ALA A 149 -19.12 -20.83 -10.95
CA ALA A 149 -20.44 -20.24 -10.73
C ALA A 149 -20.88 -19.33 -11.89
N ILE A 150 -19.94 -18.72 -12.62
CA ILE A 150 -20.25 -17.90 -13.81
C ILE A 150 -21.11 -18.71 -14.77
N GLN A 151 -20.64 -19.88 -15.22
CA GLN A 151 -21.38 -20.70 -16.19
C GLN A 151 -22.73 -21.16 -15.65
N LYS A 152 -22.80 -21.50 -14.36
CA LYS A 152 -24.03 -21.97 -13.70
C LYS A 152 -25.11 -20.89 -13.62
N ILE A 153 -24.73 -19.65 -13.33
CA ILE A 153 -25.67 -18.54 -13.08
C ILE A 153 -25.93 -17.74 -14.35
N THR A 154 -24.92 -17.39 -15.11
CA THR A 154 -25.09 -16.63 -16.37
C THR A 154 -25.54 -17.50 -17.53
N ARG A 155 -25.48 -18.84 -17.39
CA ARG A 155 -25.77 -19.82 -18.47
C ARG A 155 -24.90 -19.63 -19.72
N ALA A 156 -23.86 -18.81 -19.63
CA ALA A 156 -22.88 -18.52 -20.67
C ALA A 156 -21.49 -19.10 -20.32
N LYS A 157 -20.67 -19.41 -21.32
CA LYS A 157 -19.28 -19.82 -21.07
C LYS A 157 -18.51 -18.64 -20.48
N PRO A 158 -17.67 -18.85 -19.42
CA PRO A 158 -16.79 -17.84 -18.88
C PRO A 158 -15.88 -17.26 -19.97
N SER A 159 -15.62 -15.95 -19.92
CA SER A 159 -14.74 -15.31 -20.87
C SER A 159 -13.26 -15.57 -20.57
N LEU A 160 -12.38 -15.34 -21.55
CA LEU A 160 -10.92 -15.37 -21.32
C LEU A 160 -10.47 -14.33 -20.26
N LYS A 161 -11.25 -13.26 -20.06
CA LYS A 161 -11.04 -12.30 -18.99
C LYS A 161 -11.25 -12.94 -17.61
N ALA A 162 -12.31 -13.75 -17.44
CA ALA A 162 -12.53 -14.47 -16.19
C ALA A 162 -11.42 -15.47 -15.90
N VAL A 163 -10.97 -16.21 -16.92
CA VAL A 163 -9.84 -17.16 -16.80
C VAL A 163 -8.57 -16.42 -16.37
N SER A 164 -8.23 -15.32 -17.04
CA SER A 164 -7.04 -14.53 -16.72
C SER A 164 -7.11 -13.89 -15.34
N THR A 165 -8.28 -13.40 -14.93
CA THR A 165 -8.49 -12.82 -13.58
C THR A 165 -8.33 -13.88 -12.50
N CYS A 166 -9.00 -15.03 -12.64
CA CYS A 166 -8.89 -16.14 -11.69
C CYS A 166 -7.44 -16.61 -11.56
N LEU A 167 -6.77 -16.84 -12.69
CA LEU A 167 -5.38 -17.28 -12.74
C LEU A 167 -4.44 -16.27 -12.08
N ASN A 168 -4.60 -14.97 -12.38
CA ASN A 168 -3.75 -13.93 -11.78
C ASN A 168 -3.94 -13.86 -10.26
N LEU A 169 -5.17 -13.94 -9.76
CA LEU A 169 -5.46 -13.93 -8.32
C LEU A 169 -4.84 -15.14 -7.59
N LEU A 170 -4.90 -16.33 -8.18
CA LEU A 170 -4.30 -17.54 -7.62
C LEU A 170 -2.77 -17.46 -7.59
N ILE A 171 -2.17 -16.91 -8.64
CA ILE A 171 -0.73 -16.73 -8.77
C ILE A 171 -0.21 -15.64 -7.83
N GLU A 172 -0.89 -14.50 -7.71
CA GLU A 172 -0.51 -13.44 -6.79
C GLU A 172 -0.54 -13.90 -5.33
N SER A 173 -1.46 -14.81 -5.01
CA SER A 173 -1.60 -15.44 -3.70
C SER A 173 -0.64 -16.62 -3.48
N GLN A 174 0.27 -16.91 -4.40
CA GLN A 174 1.25 -18.02 -4.36
C GLN A 174 0.64 -19.43 -4.38
N HIS A 175 -0.62 -19.60 -4.78
CA HIS A 175 -1.28 -20.91 -4.89
C HIS A 175 -1.08 -21.54 -6.27
N VAL A 176 0.19 -21.84 -6.59
CA VAL A 176 0.61 -22.34 -7.91
C VAL A 176 -0.01 -23.69 -8.26
N GLY A 177 -0.18 -24.55 -7.27
CA GLY A 177 -0.82 -25.87 -7.45
C GLY A 177 -2.26 -25.73 -7.92
N LEU A 178 -3.03 -24.85 -7.28
CA LEU A 178 -4.41 -24.54 -7.69
C LEU A 178 -4.45 -23.87 -9.07
N ALA A 179 -3.54 -22.93 -9.35
CA ALA A 179 -3.47 -22.27 -10.65
C ALA A 179 -3.21 -23.28 -11.79
N ARG A 180 -2.31 -24.24 -11.57
CA ARG A 180 -1.99 -25.29 -12.56
C ARG A 180 -3.17 -26.24 -12.77
N SER A 181 -3.79 -26.74 -11.69
CA SER A 181 -4.97 -27.62 -11.77
C SER A 181 -6.15 -26.90 -12.41
N PHE A 182 -6.34 -25.60 -12.10
CA PHE A 182 -7.35 -24.76 -12.72
C PHE A 182 -7.17 -24.66 -14.24
N LEU A 183 -5.95 -24.35 -14.74
CA LEU A 183 -5.68 -24.26 -16.17
C LEU A 183 -5.94 -25.58 -16.91
N VAL A 184 -5.50 -26.70 -16.31
CA VAL A 184 -5.77 -28.02 -16.89
C VAL A 184 -7.27 -28.30 -16.98
N SER A 185 -8.02 -27.95 -15.94
CA SER A 185 -9.47 -28.11 -15.89
C SER A 185 -10.18 -27.22 -16.92
N VAL A 186 -9.77 -25.94 -17.04
CA VAL A 186 -10.32 -25.02 -18.04
C VAL A 186 -10.10 -25.51 -19.46
N LYS A 187 -8.88 -25.98 -19.78
CA LYS A 187 -8.55 -26.53 -21.09
C LYS A 187 -9.40 -27.77 -21.41
N LYS A 188 -9.59 -28.67 -20.41
CA LYS A 188 -10.32 -29.91 -20.59
C LYS A 188 -11.84 -29.72 -20.71
N HIS A 189 -12.42 -28.84 -19.90
CA HIS A 189 -13.89 -28.74 -19.78
C HIS A 189 -14.51 -27.60 -20.58
N LEU A 190 -13.75 -26.54 -20.87
CA LEU A 190 -14.28 -25.35 -21.55
C LEU A 190 -13.76 -25.21 -23.00
N ASP A 191 -12.78 -26.06 -23.39
CA ASP A 191 -12.09 -25.98 -24.70
C ASP A 191 -11.58 -24.53 -25.00
N LEU A 192 -11.15 -23.84 -23.93
CA LEU A 192 -10.61 -22.49 -24.06
C LEU A 192 -9.10 -22.59 -24.32
N ARG A 193 -8.68 -22.08 -25.47
CA ARG A 193 -7.26 -21.97 -25.81
C ARG A 193 -6.65 -20.75 -25.14
N PRO A 194 -5.51 -20.88 -24.44
CA PRO A 194 -4.84 -19.74 -23.83
C PRO A 194 -4.49 -18.67 -24.84
N ASN A 195 -4.79 -17.41 -24.50
CA ASN A 195 -4.38 -16.25 -25.29
C ASN A 195 -3.09 -15.62 -24.75
N THR A 196 -2.56 -14.63 -25.45
CA THR A 196 -1.36 -13.86 -25.06
C THR A 196 -1.41 -13.38 -23.59
N CYS A 197 -2.60 -13.00 -23.08
CA CYS A 197 -2.75 -12.52 -21.72
C CYS A 197 -2.48 -13.63 -20.68
N ILE A 198 -3.01 -14.82 -20.90
CA ILE A 198 -2.82 -15.99 -20.01
C ILE A 198 -1.35 -16.41 -20.00
N PHE A 199 -0.71 -16.47 -21.19
CA PHE A 199 0.71 -16.77 -21.28
C PHE A 199 1.58 -15.72 -20.57
N ASN A 200 1.28 -14.44 -20.71
CA ASN A 200 2.01 -13.37 -20.00
C ASN A 200 1.89 -13.47 -18.48
N ILE A 201 0.73 -13.91 -17.96
CA ILE A 201 0.55 -14.16 -16.53
C ILE A 201 1.46 -15.31 -16.08
N LEU A 202 1.57 -16.38 -16.86
CA LEU A 202 2.45 -17.52 -16.55
C LEU A 202 3.93 -17.11 -16.59
N VAL A 203 4.36 -16.40 -17.63
CA VAL A 203 5.74 -15.88 -17.74
C VAL A 203 6.06 -15.00 -16.53
N LYS A 204 5.18 -14.06 -16.18
CA LYS A 204 5.34 -13.18 -15.01
C LYS A 204 5.47 -13.97 -13.71
N HIS A 205 4.67 -15.02 -13.57
CA HIS A 205 4.74 -15.89 -12.39
C HIS A 205 6.08 -16.61 -12.29
N HIS A 206 6.49 -17.31 -13.35
CA HIS A 206 7.76 -18.05 -13.35
C HIS A 206 8.96 -17.11 -13.12
N CYS A 207 8.94 -15.90 -13.70
CA CYS A 207 9.95 -14.87 -13.43
C CYS A 207 9.95 -14.42 -11.96
N LYS A 208 8.78 -14.31 -11.31
CA LYS A 208 8.67 -13.91 -9.89
C LYS A 208 9.22 -14.98 -8.94
N VAL A 209 9.00 -16.25 -9.26
CA VAL A 209 9.49 -17.41 -8.48
C VAL A 209 10.97 -17.70 -8.75
N GLY A 210 11.54 -17.13 -9.81
CA GLY A 210 12.93 -17.38 -10.23
C GLY A 210 13.11 -18.59 -11.15
N ASP A 211 12.02 -19.24 -11.56
CA ASP A 211 12.04 -20.36 -12.51
C ASP A 211 12.06 -19.84 -13.96
N LEU A 212 13.23 -19.33 -14.34
CA LEU A 212 13.41 -18.68 -15.65
C LEU A 212 13.39 -19.68 -16.81
N GLU A 213 13.71 -20.95 -16.56
CA GLU A 213 13.64 -21.97 -17.59
C GLU A 213 12.18 -22.30 -17.95
N SER A 214 11.33 -22.49 -16.94
CA SER A 214 9.88 -22.64 -17.19
C SER A 214 9.28 -21.41 -17.85
N ALA A 215 9.72 -20.18 -17.50
CA ALA A 215 9.28 -18.96 -18.18
C ALA A 215 9.64 -18.98 -19.69
N ARG A 216 10.83 -19.47 -20.04
CA ARG A 216 11.26 -19.64 -21.45
C ARG A 216 10.46 -20.73 -22.18
N GLU A 217 10.18 -21.84 -21.52
CA GLU A 217 9.34 -22.89 -22.12
C GLU A 217 7.92 -22.40 -22.41
N VAL A 218 7.32 -21.63 -21.49
CA VAL A 218 6.03 -20.96 -21.73
C VAL A 218 6.10 -20.03 -22.96
N MET A 219 7.18 -19.26 -23.10
CA MET A 219 7.37 -18.40 -24.27
C MET A 219 7.55 -19.21 -25.57
N LYS A 220 8.24 -20.36 -25.53
CA LYS A 220 8.33 -21.26 -26.68
C LYS A 220 6.98 -21.89 -27.04
N GLU A 221 6.19 -22.30 -26.05
CA GLU A 221 4.83 -22.79 -26.26
C GLU A 221 3.96 -21.72 -26.92
N MET A 222 4.09 -20.47 -26.48
CA MET A 222 3.41 -19.32 -27.07
C MET A 222 3.77 -19.10 -28.55
N LYS A 223 5.05 -19.24 -28.92
CA LYS A 223 5.52 -19.16 -30.32
C LYS A 223 4.96 -20.27 -31.20
N ARG A 224 4.67 -21.44 -30.63
CA ARG A 224 4.07 -22.59 -31.34
C ARG A 224 2.55 -22.50 -31.48
N SER A 225 1.92 -21.59 -30.72
CA SER A 225 0.46 -21.41 -30.71
C SER A 225 0.02 -20.58 -31.92
N GLU A 226 -1.01 -21.02 -32.63
CA GLU A 226 -1.59 -20.25 -33.74
C GLU A 226 -2.36 -19.00 -33.28
N LEU A 227 -2.76 -18.94 -32.00
CA LEU A 227 -3.65 -17.90 -31.48
C LEU A 227 -2.92 -16.87 -30.60
N SER A 228 -1.64 -17.08 -30.29
CA SER A 228 -0.90 -16.22 -29.38
C SER A 228 0.56 -16.10 -29.79
N TYR A 229 1.00 -14.87 -29.97
CA TYR A 229 2.41 -14.57 -30.22
C TYR A 229 3.01 -13.73 -29.10
N PRO A 230 4.30 -13.93 -28.78
CA PRO A 230 5.01 -13.06 -27.86
C PRO A 230 4.93 -11.60 -28.35
N ASN A 231 4.52 -10.73 -27.45
CA ASN A 231 4.44 -9.30 -27.71
C ASN A 231 5.43 -8.52 -26.85
N LEU A 232 5.48 -7.21 -26.98
CA LEU A 232 6.35 -6.33 -26.20
C LEU A 232 6.26 -6.61 -24.68
N VAL A 233 5.05 -6.88 -24.16
CA VAL A 233 4.83 -7.19 -22.73
C VAL A 233 5.46 -8.52 -22.35
N THR A 234 5.37 -9.54 -23.22
CA THR A 234 5.99 -10.86 -23.00
C THR A 234 7.50 -10.74 -22.88
N TYR A 235 8.13 -10.08 -23.87
CA TYR A 235 9.57 -9.85 -23.88
C TYR A 235 10.05 -9.03 -22.70
N SER A 236 9.39 -7.89 -22.42
CA SER A 236 9.74 -7.03 -21.29
C SER A 236 9.62 -7.73 -19.95
N THR A 237 8.59 -8.58 -19.77
CA THR A 237 8.39 -9.36 -18.53
C THR A 237 9.49 -10.39 -18.32
N LEU A 238 9.87 -11.13 -19.36
CA LEU A 238 10.93 -12.13 -19.27
C LEU A 238 12.30 -11.46 -19.09
N MET A 239 12.58 -10.35 -19.80
CA MET A 239 13.80 -9.56 -19.60
C MET A 239 13.91 -9.02 -18.17
N ASP A 240 12.82 -8.49 -17.60
CA ASP A 240 12.80 -8.04 -16.19
C ASP A 240 13.12 -9.18 -15.23
N GLY A 241 12.53 -10.36 -15.46
CA GLY A 241 12.85 -11.57 -14.71
C GLY A 241 14.33 -11.94 -14.80
N LEU A 242 14.90 -11.98 -15.99
CA LEU A 242 16.32 -12.27 -16.24
C LEU A 242 17.23 -11.24 -15.55
N CYS A 243 16.92 -9.95 -15.67
CA CYS A 243 17.66 -8.87 -15.03
C CYS A 243 17.68 -8.97 -13.50
N ARG A 244 16.52 -9.23 -12.89
CA ARG A 244 16.41 -9.39 -11.42
C ARG A 244 17.25 -10.56 -10.88
N HIS A 245 17.43 -11.60 -11.67
CA HIS A 245 18.24 -12.77 -11.31
C HIS A 245 19.69 -12.68 -11.82
N GLY A 246 20.14 -11.52 -12.28
CA GLY A 246 21.51 -11.26 -12.71
C GLY A 246 21.90 -11.87 -14.07
N ARG A 247 20.98 -12.48 -14.81
CA ARG A 247 21.21 -13.10 -16.13
C ARG A 247 21.18 -12.04 -17.25
N LEU A 248 22.00 -10.98 -17.10
CA LEU A 248 21.97 -9.81 -17.99
C LEU A 248 22.31 -10.12 -19.44
N LYS A 249 23.25 -11.06 -19.69
CA LYS A 249 23.60 -11.44 -21.05
C LYS A 249 22.38 -11.99 -21.79
N GLU A 250 21.64 -12.88 -21.14
CA GLU A 250 20.46 -13.46 -21.72
C GLU A 250 19.31 -12.46 -21.90
N ALA A 251 19.24 -11.45 -21.02
CA ALA A 251 18.28 -10.36 -21.20
C ALA A 251 18.62 -9.49 -22.42
N THR A 252 19.92 -9.25 -22.68
CA THR A 252 20.36 -8.53 -23.89
C THR A 252 20.16 -9.35 -25.15
N ASP A 253 20.48 -10.65 -25.13
CA ASP A 253 20.25 -11.56 -26.25
C ASP A 253 18.74 -11.61 -26.59
N LEU A 254 17.87 -11.65 -25.57
CA LEU A 254 16.42 -11.63 -25.75
C LEU A 254 15.89 -10.29 -26.32
N PHE A 255 16.53 -9.18 -25.94
CA PHE A 255 16.22 -7.88 -26.51
C PHE A 255 16.61 -7.82 -28.00
N GLU A 256 17.79 -8.33 -28.36
CA GLU A 256 18.25 -8.42 -29.74
C GLU A 256 17.33 -9.31 -30.58
N GLU A 257 16.92 -10.47 -30.05
CA GLU A 257 15.93 -11.34 -30.69
C GLU A 257 14.61 -10.61 -30.97
N MET A 258 14.10 -9.87 -29.96
CA MET A 258 12.85 -9.10 -30.08
C MET A 258 12.91 -8.09 -31.23
N VAL A 259 14.03 -7.38 -31.36
CA VAL A 259 14.20 -6.30 -32.36
C VAL A 259 14.54 -6.86 -33.74
N SER A 260 15.48 -7.81 -33.81
CA SER A 260 16.01 -8.30 -35.10
C SER A 260 15.13 -9.35 -35.76
N GLU A 261 14.66 -10.33 -34.98
CA GLU A 261 13.90 -11.47 -35.51
C GLU A 261 12.41 -11.15 -35.64
N HIS A 262 11.86 -10.46 -34.64
CA HIS A 262 10.42 -10.22 -34.58
C HIS A 262 9.99 -8.80 -34.91
N GLN A 263 10.95 -7.89 -35.23
CA GLN A 263 10.70 -6.50 -35.59
C GLN A 263 9.79 -5.74 -34.63
N ILE A 264 9.78 -6.15 -33.33
CA ILE A 264 9.01 -5.50 -32.30
C ILE A 264 9.79 -4.24 -31.86
N VAL A 265 9.17 -3.07 -32.03
CA VAL A 265 9.78 -1.79 -31.65
C VAL A 265 9.76 -1.64 -30.13
N PRO A 266 10.94 -1.49 -29.48
CA PRO A 266 11.01 -1.27 -28.04
C PRO A 266 10.45 0.10 -27.65
N ASP A 267 9.72 0.17 -26.55
CA ASP A 267 9.27 1.41 -25.93
C ASP A 267 10.20 1.84 -24.77
N ALA A 268 9.95 3.03 -24.22
CA ALA A 268 10.74 3.58 -23.13
C ALA A 268 10.73 2.71 -21.87
N LEU A 269 9.65 1.93 -21.66
CA LEU A 269 9.56 1.00 -20.53
C LEU A 269 10.43 -0.23 -20.73
N THR A 270 10.47 -0.77 -21.93
CA THR A 270 11.34 -1.89 -22.31
C THR A 270 12.81 -1.54 -22.13
N TYR A 271 13.24 -0.36 -22.62
CA TYR A 271 14.60 0.13 -22.36
C TYR A 271 14.88 0.29 -20.89
N ASN A 272 13.90 0.75 -20.10
CA ASN A 272 14.08 0.91 -18.65
C ASN A 272 14.31 -0.41 -17.91
N VAL A 273 13.74 -1.52 -18.40
CA VAL A 273 14.04 -2.86 -17.84
C VAL A 273 15.53 -3.16 -17.92
N LEU A 274 16.16 -2.93 -19.09
CA LEU A 274 17.60 -3.14 -19.26
C LEU A 274 18.44 -2.13 -18.45
N ILE A 275 18.07 -0.83 -18.51
CA ILE A 275 18.75 0.21 -17.70
C ILE A 275 18.76 -0.19 -16.23
N ASN A 276 17.59 -0.58 -15.68
CA ASN A 276 17.47 -1.00 -14.29
C ASN A 276 18.28 -2.28 -13.99
N GLY A 277 18.27 -3.26 -14.89
CA GLY A 277 19.08 -4.47 -14.77
C GLY A 277 20.58 -4.17 -14.67
N PHE A 278 21.10 -3.31 -15.53
CA PHE A 278 22.52 -2.88 -15.48
C PHE A 278 22.83 -2.06 -14.23
N VAL A 279 21.93 -1.17 -13.80
CA VAL A 279 22.07 -0.41 -12.56
C VAL A 279 22.10 -1.32 -11.34
N GLN A 280 21.21 -2.30 -11.26
CA GLN A 280 21.18 -3.24 -10.12
C GLN A 280 22.44 -4.13 -10.04
N SER A 281 23.08 -4.41 -11.16
CA SER A 281 24.32 -5.19 -11.22
C SER A 281 25.61 -4.35 -11.10
N GLY A 282 25.48 -3.05 -10.76
CA GLY A 282 26.64 -2.15 -10.63
C GLY A 282 27.36 -1.85 -11.96
N ARG A 283 26.66 -1.94 -13.09
CA ARG A 283 27.23 -1.64 -14.41
C ARG A 283 26.60 -0.38 -15.01
N VAL A 284 26.59 0.71 -14.24
CA VAL A 284 25.86 1.94 -14.59
C VAL A 284 26.35 2.58 -15.88
N ASP A 285 27.66 2.45 -16.21
CA ASP A 285 28.20 2.96 -17.46
C ASP A 285 27.58 2.26 -18.70
N ARG A 286 27.21 0.98 -18.58
CA ARG A 286 26.45 0.28 -19.63
C ARG A 286 25.01 0.75 -19.69
N ALA A 287 24.38 1.06 -18.54
CA ALA A 287 23.05 1.65 -18.51
C ALA A 287 23.00 3.01 -19.24
N ARG A 288 24.05 3.84 -19.10
CA ARG A 288 24.18 5.10 -19.88
C ARG A 288 24.23 4.84 -21.38
N LYS A 289 25.01 3.85 -21.83
CA LYS A 289 25.07 3.46 -23.25
C LYS A 289 23.73 3.01 -23.81
N ILE A 290 22.86 2.41 -22.99
CA ILE A 290 21.51 2.03 -23.40
C ILE A 290 20.65 3.27 -23.66
N ILE A 291 20.76 4.32 -22.84
CA ILE A 291 20.04 5.59 -23.10
C ILE A 291 20.52 6.22 -24.42
N GLU A 292 21.83 6.20 -24.69
CA GLU A 292 22.35 6.67 -25.97
C GLU A 292 21.86 5.83 -27.15
N PHE A 293 21.83 4.51 -26.99
CA PHE A 293 21.29 3.59 -28.00
C PHE A 293 19.81 3.85 -28.27
N MET A 294 19.03 4.02 -27.19
CA MET A 294 17.60 4.36 -27.25
C MET A 294 17.36 5.64 -28.09
N LYS A 295 18.16 6.69 -27.85
CA LYS A 295 18.08 7.95 -28.61
C LYS A 295 18.40 7.76 -30.11
N ARG A 296 19.46 7.00 -30.40
CA ARG A 296 19.87 6.71 -31.78
C ARG A 296 18.80 5.96 -32.56
N ASN A 297 18.01 5.12 -31.88
CA ASN A 297 16.91 4.39 -32.50
C ASN A 297 15.56 5.17 -32.47
N GLY A 298 15.61 6.48 -32.26
CA GLY A 298 14.43 7.34 -32.35
C GLY A 298 13.45 7.22 -31.15
N CYS A 299 13.81 6.44 -30.13
CA CYS A 299 12.99 6.35 -28.92
C CYS A 299 13.45 7.42 -27.89
N THR A 300 12.60 8.36 -27.58
CA THR A 300 12.92 9.45 -26.63
C THR A 300 12.92 8.94 -25.19
N PRO A 301 14.04 9.10 -24.45
CA PRO A 301 14.07 8.77 -23.02
C PRO A 301 13.04 9.60 -22.24
N ASN A 302 12.41 8.97 -21.30
CA ASN A 302 11.47 9.63 -20.40
C ASN A 302 12.09 9.89 -19.02
N LEU A 303 11.32 10.57 -18.16
CA LEU A 303 11.72 10.90 -16.78
C LEU A 303 12.18 9.65 -15.99
N PHE A 304 11.51 8.51 -16.23
CA PHE A 304 11.78 7.26 -15.52
C PHE A 304 13.14 6.67 -15.88
N ASN A 305 13.55 6.74 -17.17
CA ASN A 305 14.86 6.28 -17.63
C ASN A 305 16.01 7.07 -16.97
N TYR A 306 15.90 8.41 -16.96
CA TYR A 306 16.91 9.26 -16.32
C TYR A 306 16.95 9.08 -14.82
N SER A 307 15.79 8.98 -14.14
CA SER A 307 15.73 8.76 -12.69
C SER A 307 16.37 7.43 -12.29
N THR A 308 16.17 6.37 -13.09
CA THR A 308 16.80 5.06 -12.87
C THR A 308 18.32 5.15 -13.04
N LEU A 309 18.81 5.83 -14.09
CA LEU A 309 20.23 6.03 -14.34
C LEU A 309 20.87 6.86 -13.23
N MET A 310 20.27 7.98 -12.85
CA MET A 310 20.72 8.84 -11.75
C MET A 310 20.85 8.07 -10.43
N ASN A 311 19.82 7.29 -10.09
CA ASN A 311 19.85 6.45 -8.89
C ASN A 311 21.01 5.45 -8.93
N GLY A 312 21.33 4.92 -10.12
CA GLY A 312 22.49 4.08 -10.33
C GLY A 312 23.81 4.79 -10.01
N PHE A 313 24.05 5.96 -10.60
CA PHE A 313 25.23 6.76 -10.35
C PHE A 313 25.33 7.17 -8.87
N CYS A 314 24.21 7.54 -8.25
CA CYS A 314 24.16 7.87 -6.82
C CYS A 314 24.56 6.68 -5.91
N LYS A 315 24.19 5.45 -6.28
CA LYS A 315 24.58 4.25 -5.53
C LYS A 315 26.09 3.96 -5.64
N GLU A 316 26.70 4.26 -6.79
CA GLU A 316 28.14 4.11 -7.01
C GLU A 316 28.97 5.30 -6.48
N GLY A 317 28.31 6.34 -5.95
CA GLY A 317 28.99 7.56 -5.51
C GLY A 317 29.49 8.48 -6.63
N LYS A 318 29.08 8.22 -7.88
CA LYS A 318 29.42 9.01 -9.08
C LYS A 318 28.54 10.26 -9.17
N VAL A 319 28.86 11.27 -8.33
CA VAL A 319 28.01 12.49 -8.19
C VAL A 319 28.04 13.34 -9.45
N THR A 320 29.19 13.45 -10.10
CA THR A 320 29.36 14.25 -11.34
C THR A 320 28.49 13.72 -12.44
N GLU A 321 28.51 12.43 -12.66
CA GLU A 321 27.73 11.73 -13.69
C GLU A 321 26.23 11.79 -13.37
N ALA A 322 25.84 11.73 -12.08
CA ALA A 322 24.47 11.91 -11.66
C ALA A 322 23.96 13.33 -11.97
N LYS A 323 24.77 14.37 -11.73
CA LYS A 323 24.48 15.75 -12.10
C LYS A 323 24.37 15.96 -13.60
N GLU A 324 25.30 15.36 -14.36
CA GLU A 324 25.24 15.41 -15.82
C GLU A 324 23.95 14.80 -16.37
N ALA A 325 23.57 13.62 -15.86
CA ALA A 325 22.31 12.98 -16.27
C ALA A 325 21.08 13.82 -15.89
N PHE A 326 21.10 14.48 -14.72
CA PHE A 326 20.05 15.40 -14.31
C PHE A 326 19.96 16.64 -15.24
N GLN A 327 21.10 17.20 -15.61
CA GLN A 327 21.16 18.34 -16.52
C GLN A 327 20.76 17.95 -17.95
N GLU A 328 21.21 16.79 -18.40
CA GLU A 328 20.82 16.26 -19.72
C GLU A 328 19.28 16.06 -19.81
N MET A 329 18.66 15.53 -18.75
CA MET A 329 17.20 15.40 -18.66
C MET A 329 16.50 16.76 -18.86
N LYS A 330 17.03 17.83 -18.27
CA LYS A 330 16.48 19.20 -18.42
C LYS A 330 16.67 19.72 -19.85
N THR A 331 17.84 19.48 -20.47
CA THR A 331 18.14 19.95 -21.82
C THR A 331 17.26 19.29 -22.88
N VAL A 332 16.81 18.05 -22.62
CA VAL A 332 15.82 17.36 -23.47
C VAL A 332 14.39 17.87 -23.27
N GLY A 333 14.19 18.84 -22.37
CA GLY A 333 12.88 19.45 -22.08
C GLY A 333 12.04 18.69 -21.06
N LEU A 334 12.60 17.68 -20.38
CA LEU A 334 11.92 16.98 -19.31
C LEU A 334 12.02 17.79 -18.00
N ARG A 335 10.88 18.02 -17.35
CA ARG A 335 10.87 18.68 -16.05
C ARG A 335 11.13 17.66 -14.97
N PRO A 336 12.20 17.84 -14.13
CA PRO A 336 12.45 16.95 -13.01
C PRO A 336 11.27 16.96 -12.05
N ASP A 337 10.89 15.78 -11.60
CA ASP A 337 9.88 15.61 -10.57
C ASP A 337 10.50 15.59 -9.16
N ARG A 338 9.66 15.47 -8.15
CA ARG A 338 10.09 15.39 -6.74
C ARG A 338 11.08 14.25 -6.52
N VAL A 339 10.88 13.10 -7.19
CA VAL A 339 11.74 11.93 -7.03
C VAL A 339 13.12 12.21 -7.60
N GLY A 340 13.22 12.82 -8.79
CA GLY A 340 14.48 13.21 -9.43
C GLY A 340 15.30 14.16 -8.56
N TYR A 341 14.67 15.23 -8.05
CA TYR A 341 15.33 16.19 -7.14
C TYR A 341 15.78 15.48 -5.85
N THR A 342 14.91 14.72 -5.18
CA THR A 342 15.23 14.04 -3.92
C THR A 342 16.34 13.01 -4.10
N THR A 343 16.39 12.31 -5.24
CA THR A 343 17.45 11.36 -5.56
C THR A 343 18.82 12.05 -5.65
N LEU A 344 18.89 13.18 -6.35
CA LEU A 344 20.14 13.92 -6.49
C LEU A 344 20.56 14.61 -5.18
N ILE A 345 19.60 15.17 -4.43
CA ILE A 345 19.82 15.71 -3.07
C ILE A 345 20.41 14.62 -2.16
N ASN A 346 19.85 13.42 -2.19
CA ASN A 346 20.35 12.28 -1.40
C ASN A 346 21.78 11.87 -1.82
N CYS A 347 22.07 11.89 -3.12
CA CYS A 347 23.40 11.64 -3.64
C CYS A 347 24.43 12.64 -3.09
N LEU A 348 24.11 13.91 -3.16
CA LEU A 348 24.96 15.00 -2.66
C LEU A 348 25.20 14.92 -1.15
N CYS A 349 24.15 14.69 -0.38
CA CYS A 349 24.25 14.52 1.07
C CYS A 349 25.16 13.32 1.45
N ARG A 350 24.98 12.17 0.81
CA ARG A 350 25.80 10.97 1.07
C ARG A 350 27.26 11.14 0.65
N SER A 351 27.56 12.09 -0.20
CA SER A 351 28.92 12.42 -0.67
C SER A 351 29.54 13.61 0.07
N GLY A 352 28.97 14.00 1.23
CA GLY A 352 29.50 15.10 2.05
C GLY A 352 29.36 16.49 1.40
N ARG A 353 28.36 16.70 0.55
CA ARG A 353 28.14 17.97 -0.18
C ARG A 353 26.75 18.56 0.11
N PRO A 354 26.38 18.77 1.39
CA PRO A 354 25.03 19.21 1.76
C PRO A 354 24.74 20.66 1.31
N ASP A 355 25.74 21.51 1.12
CA ASP A 355 25.54 22.87 0.63
C ASP A 355 25.01 22.89 -0.82
N GLU A 356 25.54 22.01 -1.66
CA GLU A 356 25.03 21.85 -3.02
C GLU A 356 23.62 21.22 -3.04
N ALA A 357 23.32 20.37 -2.07
CA ALA A 357 21.99 19.82 -1.89
C ALA A 357 20.98 20.93 -1.51
N LEU A 358 21.41 21.95 -0.72
CA LEU A 358 20.58 23.13 -0.42
C LEU A 358 20.30 23.99 -1.65
N LEU A 359 21.33 24.20 -2.50
CA LEU A 359 21.12 24.93 -3.76
C LEU A 359 20.10 24.21 -4.65
N LEU A 360 20.17 22.87 -4.68
CA LEU A 360 19.23 22.06 -5.44
C LEU A 360 17.80 22.08 -4.83
N LEU A 361 17.68 22.17 -3.49
CA LEU A 361 16.40 22.38 -2.82
C LEU A 361 15.79 23.74 -3.20
N GLN A 362 16.62 24.78 -3.29
CA GLN A 362 16.19 26.10 -3.72
C GLN A 362 15.70 26.09 -5.17
N GLU A 363 16.46 25.47 -6.07
CA GLU A 363 16.05 25.28 -7.47
C GLU A 363 14.73 24.50 -7.57
N MET A 364 14.55 23.44 -6.76
CA MET A 364 13.30 22.67 -6.69
C MET A 364 12.11 23.56 -6.35
N LYS A 365 12.25 24.49 -5.40
CA LYS A 365 11.21 25.46 -5.02
C LYS A 365 10.92 26.45 -6.15
N GLU A 366 11.94 26.99 -6.79
CA GLU A 366 11.83 27.94 -7.89
C GLU A 366 11.11 27.33 -9.11
N THR A 367 11.32 26.04 -9.36
CA THR A 367 10.63 25.29 -10.42
C THR A 367 9.22 24.86 -10.03
N GLN A 368 8.69 25.35 -8.91
CA GLN A 368 7.37 24.99 -8.35
C GLN A 368 7.20 23.48 -8.02
N CYS A 369 8.29 22.74 -7.94
CA CYS A 369 8.29 21.38 -7.46
C CYS A 369 8.37 21.39 -5.93
N ARG A 370 7.24 21.22 -5.23
CA ARG A 370 7.17 21.34 -3.76
C ARG A 370 7.94 20.20 -3.08
N PRO A 371 8.95 20.52 -2.22
CA PRO A 371 9.59 19.55 -1.37
C PRO A 371 8.60 18.89 -0.40
N ASP A 372 8.84 17.66 -0.04
CA ASP A 372 8.06 16.95 0.97
C ASP A 372 8.93 16.56 2.19
N VAL A 373 8.29 15.89 3.16
CA VAL A 373 8.97 15.43 4.38
C VAL A 373 10.17 14.50 4.06
N VAL A 374 10.10 13.74 2.95
CA VAL A 374 11.19 12.84 2.54
C VAL A 374 12.40 13.65 2.10
N THR A 375 12.21 14.69 1.28
CA THR A 375 13.27 15.59 0.83
C THR A 375 13.98 16.25 2.02
N TYR A 376 13.22 16.78 2.99
CA TYR A 376 13.79 17.39 4.20
C TYR A 376 14.50 16.35 5.08
N ASN A 377 13.98 15.13 5.21
CA ASN A 377 14.62 14.06 5.97
C ASN A 377 15.97 13.63 5.38
N VAL A 378 16.11 13.69 4.07
CA VAL A 378 17.39 13.41 3.38
C VAL A 378 18.40 14.51 3.72
N LEU A 379 18.02 15.77 3.66
CA LEU A 379 18.88 16.89 4.02
C LEU A 379 19.27 16.89 5.50
N LEU A 380 18.30 16.65 6.41
CA LEU A 380 18.56 16.49 7.84
C LEU A 380 19.62 15.43 8.11
N ARG A 381 19.50 14.26 7.43
CA ARG A 381 20.51 13.21 7.54
C ARG A 381 21.86 13.67 7.04
N GLY A 382 21.93 14.31 5.87
CA GLY A 382 23.17 14.82 5.30
C GLY A 382 23.88 15.81 6.23
N PHE A 383 23.19 16.79 6.79
CA PHE A 383 23.76 17.72 7.77
C PHE A 383 24.22 17.01 9.05
N CYS A 384 23.43 16.07 9.54
CA CYS A 384 23.80 15.30 10.71
C CYS A 384 25.06 14.42 10.45
N GLU A 385 25.18 13.81 9.30
CA GLU A 385 26.36 13.00 8.91
C GLU A 385 27.63 13.85 8.80
N GLU A 386 27.52 15.12 8.42
CA GLU A 386 28.63 16.09 8.41
C GLU A 386 28.88 16.77 9.78
N GLY A 387 28.05 16.49 10.80
CA GLY A 387 28.18 17.11 12.12
C GLY A 387 27.64 18.55 12.21
N ARG A 388 26.95 19.02 11.22
CA ARG A 388 26.36 20.37 11.13
C ARG A 388 25.00 20.41 11.82
N PHE A 389 24.98 20.12 13.12
CA PHE A 389 23.72 20.02 13.88
C PHE A 389 22.96 21.35 13.98
N GLY A 390 23.68 22.48 13.97
CA GLY A 390 23.05 23.82 13.95
C GLY A 390 22.15 24.00 12.73
N ASP A 391 22.64 23.59 11.55
CA ASP A 391 21.89 23.68 10.30
C ASP A 391 20.73 22.67 10.29
N ALA A 392 20.94 21.45 10.80
CA ALA A 392 19.88 20.46 10.96
C ALA A 392 18.76 20.95 11.88
N LEU A 393 19.08 21.58 13.02
CA LEU A 393 18.09 22.17 13.93
C LEU A 393 17.36 23.36 13.30
N GLY A 394 18.06 24.20 12.52
CA GLY A 394 17.46 25.27 11.72
C GLY A 394 16.43 24.72 10.73
N MET A 395 16.79 23.61 10.07
CA MET A 395 15.91 22.92 9.13
C MET A 395 14.66 22.30 9.77
N LEU A 396 14.68 21.97 11.05
CA LEU A 396 13.47 21.48 11.72
C LEU A 396 12.42 22.59 11.93
N LYS A 397 12.84 23.86 11.92
CA LYS A 397 11.95 25.02 12.13
C LYS A 397 11.43 25.63 10.82
N GLN A 398 12.25 25.63 9.78
CA GLN A 398 12.00 26.33 8.52
C GLN A 398 10.81 25.78 7.70
N PRO A 399 10.61 24.44 7.55
CA PRO A 399 9.57 23.91 6.68
C PRO A 399 8.13 24.23 7.10
N ALA A 400 7.91 24.50 8.37
CA ALA A 400 6.58 24.88 8.87
C ALA A 400 6.07 26.19 8.22
N CYS A 401 6.95 27.12 7.91
CA CYS A 401 6.62 28.35 7.20
C CYS A 401 6.21 28.10 5.74
N GLU A 402 6.59 26.96 5.18
CA GLU A 402 6.31 26.52 3.81
C GLU A 402 5.13 25.52 3.72
N GLY A 403 4.46 25.28 4.85
CA GLY A 403 3.33 24.33 4.93
C GLY A 403 3.75 22.85 4.95
N VAL A 404 5.03 22.56 5.17
CA VAL A 404 5.54 21.20 5.34
C VAL A 404 5.75 20.91 6.82
N TYR A 405 4.96 20.01 7.38
CA TYR A 405 5.07 19.63 8.78
C TYR A 405 5.95 18.38 8.90
N LEU A 406 7.14 18.58 9.49
CA LEU A 406 8.05 17.48 9.80
C LEU A 406 7.43 16.57 10.87
N ASN A 407 7.63 15.29 10.71
CA ASN A 407 7.01 14.27 11.54
C ASN A 407 7.99 13.67 12.56
N LYS A 408 7.50 12.79 13.41
CA LYS A 408 8.26 12.02 14.39
C LYS A 408 9.55 11.38 13.78
N GLY A 409 9.49 10.94 12.51
CA GLY A 409 10.64 10.36 11.81
C GLY A 409 11.78 11.36 11.62
N SER A 410 11.47 12.62 11.30
CA SER A 410 12.45 13.71 11.13
C SER A 410 13.24 13.98 12.42
N TYR A 411 12.54 14.05 13.55
CA TYR A 411 13.18 14.24 14.86
C TYR A 411 14.03 13.03 15.28
N ARG A 412 13.55 11.81 14.99
CA ARG A 412 14.33 10.58 15.25
C ARG A 412 15.64 10.52 14.46
N ILE A 413 15.68 11.03 13.24
CA ILE A 413 16.91 11.10 12.44
C ILE A 413 17.95 11.92 13.17
N VAL A 414 17.60 13.10 13.67
CA VAL A 414 18.54 14.00 14.38
C VAL A 414 18.99 13.37 15.69
N LEU A 415 18.08 12.85 16.51
CA LEU A 415 18.43 12.19 17.77
C LEU A 415 19.37 11.00 17.56
N ASN A 416 19.06 10.12 16.61
CA ASN A 416 19.90 8.96 16.30
C ASN A 416 21.30 9.37 15.79
N CYS A 417 21.41 10.46 15.04
CA CYS A 417 22.70 10.98 14.59
C CYS A 417 23.53 11.54 15.72
N LEU A 418 22.92 12.30 16.65
CA LEU A 418 23.60 12.82 17.84
C LEU A 418 24.18 11.66 18.69
N LEU A 419 23.39 10.61 18.89
CA LEU A 419 23.81 9.41 19.63
C LEU A 419 24.95 8.66 18.95
N LYS A 420 24.88 8.50 17.64
CA LYS A 420 25.95 7.81 16.88
C LYS A 420 27.28 8.54 16.91
N ARG A 421 27.25 9.87 17.05
CA ARG A 421 28.46 10.69 17.15
C ARG A 421 28.96 10.93 18.57
N GLY A 422 28.25 10.40 19.58
CA GLY A 422 28.61 10.60 20.98
C GLY A 422 28.32 12.02 21.50
N GLU A 423 27.52 12.82 20.78
CA GLU A 423 27.13 14.17 21.20
C GLU A 423 26.01 14.11 22.25
N LEU A 424 26.29 13.49 23.40
CA LEU A 424 25.28 13.11 24.40
C LEU A 424 24.59 14.30 25.03
N GLU A 425 25.29 15.41 25.28
CA GLU A 425 24.70 16.64 25.80
C GLU A 425 23.63 17.19 24.87
N LYS A 426 23.99 17.31 23.59
CA LYS A 426 23.04 17.80 22.58
C LYS A 426 21.89 16.82 22.37
N ALA A 427 22.14 15.51 22.51
CA ALA A 427 21.12 14.47 22.42
C ALA A 427 20.10 14.57 23.57
N ALA A 428 20.57 14.79 24.82
CA ALA A 428 19.71 14.97 25.99
C ALA A 428 18.83 16.22 25.86
N VAL A 429 19.41 17.36 25.47
CA VAL A 429 18.68 18.59 25.21
C VAL A 429 17.65 18.39 24.07
N PHE A 430 18.05 17.75 22.99
CA PHE A 430 17.19 17.52 21.84
C PHE A 430 16.05 16.52 22.13
N LEU A 431 16.29 15.54 23.01
CA LEU A 431 15.24 14.66 23.53
C LEU A 431 14.11 15.48 24.15
N GLY A 432 14.45 16.50 24.97
CA GLY A 432 13.45 17.39 25.55
C GLY A 432 12.59 18.09 24.48
N VAL A 433 13.24 18.68 23.46
CA VAL A 433 12.54 19.33 22.35
C VAL A 433 11.61 18.37 21.59
N MET A 434 12.01 17.10 21.46
CA MET A 434 11.22 16.06 20.81
C MET A 434 9.99 15.68 21.64
N LEU A 435 10.15 15.52 22.95
CA LEU A 435 9.07 15.18 23.88
C LEU A 435 8.06 16.34 24.04
N ASP A 436 8.53 17.59 24.12
CA ASP A 436 7.68 18.79 24.15
C ASP A 436 6.72 18.88 22.94
N LYS A 437 7.09 18.27 21.82
CA LYS A 437 6.23 18.15 20.63
C LYS A 437 5.35 16.89 20.63
N GLY A 438 5.36 16.09 21.69
CA GLY A 438 4.64 14.84 21.80
C GLY A 438 5.23 13.68 20.97
N TYR A 439 6.50 13.77 20.57
CA TYR A 439 7.16 12.73 19.78
C TYR A 439 8.04 11.84 20.64
N LEU A 440 7.64 10.59 20.84
CA LEU A 440 8.45 9.60 21.52
C LEU A 440 9.54 9.03 20.61
N PRO A 441 10.81 8.88 21.07
CA PRO A 441 11.85 8.14 20.39
C PRO A 441 11.48 6.66 20.19
N HIS A 442 12.33 5.90 19.52
CA HIS A 442 12.23 4.44 19.54
C HIS A 442 12.70 3.91 20.90
N TYR A 443 12.09 2.82 21.35
CA TYR A 443 12.45 2.15 22.60
C TYR A 443 13.96 1.89 22.71
N ALA A 444 14.56 1.32 21.66
CA ALA A 444 16.00 1.06 21.59
C ALA A 444 16.83 2.34 21.70
N THR A 445 16.44 3.42 21.00
CA THR A 445 17.16 4.72 21.02
C THR A 445 17.11 5.37 22.41
N SER A 446 15.96 5.29 23.11
CA SER A 446 15.81 5.82 24.45
C SER A 446 16.71 5.08 25.45
N ASN A 447 16.72 3.75 25.38
CA ASN A 447 17.60 2.94 26.24
C ASN A 447 19.09 3.19 25.92
N GLU A 448 19.47 3.24 24.64
CA GLU A 448 20.85 3.54 24.22
C GLU A 448 21.33 4.89 24.74
N LEU A 449 20.46 5.92 24.70
CA LEU A 449 20.79 7.23 25.26
C LEU A 449 21.04 7.17 26.76
N LEU A 450 20.14 6.50 27.52
CA LEU A 450 20.30 6.37 28.96
C LEU A 450 21.59 5.62 29.33
N VAL A 451 21.87 4.49 28.68
CA VAL A 451 23.08 3.70 28.93
C VAL A 451 24.33 4.55 28.65
N LYS A 452 24.42 5.21 27.50
CA LYS A 452 25.58 6.04 27.17
C LYS A 452 25.78 7.22 28.11
N LEU A 453 24.70 7.86 28.58
CA LEU A 453 24.78 8.93 29.59
C LEU A 453 25.32 8.40 30.91
N CYS A 454 24.96 7.18 31.29
CA CYS A 454 25.48 6.52 32.49
C CYS A 454 26.97 6.11 32.32
N GLU A 455 27.36 5.61 31.17
CA GLU A 455 28.76 5.21 30.87
C GLU A 455 29.71 6.42 30.91
N GLU A 456 29.24 7.62 30.54
CA GLU A 456 30.01 8.87 30.58
C GLU A 456 29.88 9.63 31.91
N ASP A 457 29.34 9.00 32.96
CA ASP A 457 29.11 9.59 34.31
C ASP A 457 28.30 10.91 34.29
N ARG A 458 27.42 11.08 33.29
CA ARG A 458 26.56 12.27 33.14
C ARG A 458 25.26 12.12 33.92
N VAL A 459 25.35 12.07 35.25
CA VAL A 459 24.25 11.78 36.16
C VAL A 459 23.05 12.72 35.93
N TYR A 460 23.29 14.03 35.90
CA TYR A 460 22.23 15.03 35.75
C TYR A 460 21.45 14.88 34.42
N ASP A 461 22.15 14.64 33.32
CA ASP A 461 21.51 14.47 32.03
C ASP A 461 20.75 13.14 31.94
N ALA A 462 21.27 12.08 32.56
CA ALA A 462 20.62 10.77 32.63
C ALA A 462 19.32 10.85 33.45
N GLU A 463 19.38 11.53 34.60
CA GLU A 463 18.20 11.76 35.46
C GLU A 463 17.11 12.55 34.73
N MET A 464 17.48 13.70 34.14
CA MET A 464 16.55 14.54 33.40
C MET A 464 15.96 13.85 32.18
N ALA A 465 16.76 13.06 31.45
CA ALA A 465 16.29 12.29 30.31
C ALA A 465 15.30 11.19 30.74
N LEU A 466 15.61 10.50 31.87
CA LEU A 466 14.73 9.47 32.41
C LEU A 466 13.38 10.05 32.88
N LEU A 467 13.40 11.13 33.65
CA LEU A 467 12.18 11.79 34.15
C LEU A 467 11.26 12.19 33.00
N ARG A 468 11.81 12.90 31.99
CA ARG A 468 11.03 13.30 30.81
C ARG A 468 10.50 12.12 29.99
N LEU A 469 11.27 11.06 29.87
CA LEU A 469 10.83 9.83 29.19
C LEU A 469 9.72 9.12 29.98
N ALA A 470 9.82 9.08 31.32
CA ALA A 470 8.82 8.47 32.20
C ALA A 470 7.49 9.26 32.15
N GLU A 471 7.52 10.60 32.20
CA GLU A 471 6.35 11.47 32.01
C GLU A 471 5.65 11.18 30.67
N ALA A 472 6.41 10.81 29.64
CA ALA A 472 5.88 10.43 28.34
C ALA A 472 5.43 8.95 28.25
N GLY A 473 5.46 8.20 29.36
CA GLY A 473 5.02 6.81 29.46
C GLY A 473 6.06 5.77 29.04
N PHE A 474 7.34 6.15 28.95
CA PHE A 474 8.42 5.22 28.64
C PHE A 474 8.83 4.43 29.90
N LYS A 475 9.06 3.11 29.75
CA LYS A 475 9.61 2.25 30.78
C LYS A 475 11.01 1.77 30.34
N PRO A 476 12.09 2.06 31.12
CA PRO A 476 13.44 1.63 30.78
C PRO A 476 13.58 0.12 30.67
N GLY A 477 14.50 -0.35 29.85
CA GLY A 477 14.90 -1.75 29.79
C GLY A 477 15.75 -2.15 31.01
N THR A 478 15.90 -3.44 31.22
CA THR A 478 16.66 -4.00 32.37
C THR A 478 18.13 -3.51 32.40
N GLU A 479 18.78 -3.40 31.24
CA GLU A 479 20.14 -2.91 31.09
C GLU A 479 20.24 -1.42 31.47
N SER A 480 19.39 -0.58 30.88
CA SER A 480 19.34 0.86 31.21
C SER A 480 19.06 1.11 32.69
N TRP A 481 18.19 0.27 33.26
CA TRP A 481 17.86 0.32 34.67
C TRP A 481 19.04 -0.03 35.57
N GLY A 482 19.78 -1.10 35.21
CA GLY A 482 20.99 -1.50 35.91
C GLY A 482 22.07 -0.42 35.91
N CYS A 483 22.36 0.18 34.75
CA CYS A 483 23.31 1.28 34.59
C CYS A 483 22.91 2.52 35.41
N LEU A 484 21.64 2.89 35.40
CA LEU A 484 21.12 4.03 36.20
C LEU A 484 21.28 3.82 37.69
N VAL A 485 20.91 2.64 38.20
CA VAL A 485 21.05 2.29 39.62
C VAL A 485 22.55 2.29 40.01
N GLU A 486 23.41 1.72 39.20
CA GLU A 486 24.86 1.72 39.47
C GLU A 486 25.42 3.14 39.50
N LEU A 487 25.05 4.01 38.57
CA LEU A 487 25.47 5.40 38.53
C LEU A 487 25.06 6.18 39.78
N VAL A 488 23.79 6.05 40.20
CA VAL A 488 23.27 6.73 41.39
C VAL A 488 23.95 6.20 42.67
N CYS A 489 24.27 4.91 42.73
CA CYS A 489 24.99 4.31 43.85
C CYS A 489 26.45 4.83 43.97
N ARG A 490 27.15 5.01 42.83
CA ARG A 490 28.50 5.58 42.80
C ARG A 490 28.55 7.01 43.34
N GLU A 491 27.58 7.83 42.99
CA GLU A 491 27.48 9.23 43.43
C GLU A 491 27.02 9.41 44.88
N ARG A 492 26.74 8.33 45.62
CA ARG A 492 26.19 8.36 46.98
C ARG A 492 24.91 9.19 47.18
N LYS A 493 24.18 9.42 46.11
CA LYS A 493 22.87 10.09 46.11
C LYS A 493 21.73 9.11 46.34
N LEU A 494 21.80 8.32 47.43
CA LEU A 494 20.81 7.31 47.75
C LEU A 494 19.39 7.88 47.90
N LEU A 495 19.22 9.11 48.37
CA LEU A 495 17.93 9.78 48.47
C LEU A 495 17.27 10.02 47.12
N ALA A 496 18.03 10.52 46.15
CA ALA A 496 17.54 10.73 44.77
C ALA A 496 17.17 9.41 44.10
N ALA A 497 17.88 8.30 44.41
CA ALA A 497 17.53 6.99 43.89
C ALA A 497 16.18 6.48 44.44
N PHE A 498 15.89 6.73 45.73
CA PHE A 498 14.62 6.36 46.33
C PHE A 498 13.47 7.23 45.79
N GLU A 499 13.63 8.53 45.61
CA GLU A 499 12.64 9.43 45.02
C GLU A 499 12.32 9.06 43.57
N LEU A 500 13.34 8.63 42.80
CA LEU A 500 13.19 8.13 41.44
C LEU A 500 12.44 6.80 41.38
N LEU A 501 12.72 5.89 42.33
CA LEU A 501 12.04 4.61 42.45
C LEU A 501 10.57 4.79 42.84
N ASP A 502 10.28 5.69 43.80
CA ASP A 502 8.91 5.98 44.21
C ASP A 502 8.09 6.63 43.10
N SER A 503 8.64 7.60 42.36
CA SER A 503 7.94 8.24 41.26
C SER A 503 7.64 7.29 40.08
N LEU A 504 8.44 6.23 39.89
CA LEU A 504 8.21 5.20 38.89
C LEU A 504 7.30 4.06 39.36
N ALA A 505 7.16 3.87 40.68
CA ALA A 505 6.22 2.90 41.24
C ALA A 505 4.77 3.42 41.25
N GLU A 506 4.59 4.75 41.26
CA GLU A 506 3.28 5.41 41.24
C GLU A 506 2.71 5.62 39.81
N GLY A 507 3.48 5.46 38.72
CA GLY A 507 3.09 5.59 37.33
C GLY A 507 3.07 4.24 36.57
#